data_a0e363a121066176da6d0cb2dc8b71b8
#
_entry.id   a0e363a121066176da6d0cb2dc8b71b8
#
_cell.length_a   1.000
_cell.length_b   1.000
_cell.length_c   1.000
_cell.angle_alpha   90.00
_cell.angle_beta   90.00
_cell.angle_gamma   90.00
#
_symmetry.space_group_name_H-M   'P 1'
#
loop_
_entity.id
_entity.type
_entity.pdbx_description
1 polymer ?
#
loop_
_entity_poly.entity_id
_entity_poly.type
_entity_poly.pdbx_seq_one_letter_code
_entity_poly.pdbx_strand_id
1 'polypeptide(L)'
;MLVQFMLKNVLSFKEETVLDMTAVQAYKEHESNLIDYGTKEKFLRVAAIYGANASGKSNLYLAVRYFQQIIIDSLNSGMVPAIKEYYIPFSFEEHHENSEFEISVITEDFEYRYGYEYNAEYIAAEWLYRKNMNTGRTSTIFERTSGTVEFGASVRKECEVYKEQIPSETLVLTFFNKLKLETTVFRSVYSEIMNMLVVPTDLCEDRGILERFLPDVIDLEKGKLMEFLTAIDAGIKDISCDDRDKRMEFTTTHMGKDKNRYFLDLYSESEGTIKSILLFI
;
A
#
# COMPACT_ATOMS: atom_id res chain seq x y z
N MET A 1 -7.71 -6.29 -3.84
CA MET A 1 -7.75 -5.16 -4.81
C MET A 1 -8.18 -3.88 -4.10
N LEU A 2 -7.43 -2.78 -4.27
CA LEU A 2 -7.81 -1.45 -3.75
C LEU A 2 -9.04 -0.90 -4.48
N VAL A 3 -10.04 -0.46 -3.72
CA VAL A 3 -11.24 0.24 -4.21
C VAL A 3 -11.14 1.73 -3.92
N GLN A 4 -10.88 2.07 -2.67
CA GLN A 4 -10.72 3.46 -2.21
C GLN A 4 -9.68 3.55 -1.11
N PHE A 5 -8.98 4.68 -1.04
CA PHE A 5 -8.14 5.06 0.09
C PHE A 5 -8.46 6.50 0.48
N MET A 6 -8.87 6.69 1.72
CA MET A 6 -9.22 7.98 2.30
C MET A 6 -8.24 8.34 3.40
N LEU A 7 -7.92 9.63 3.48
CA LEU A 7 -7.12 10.22 4.55
C LEU A 7 -7.68 11.59 4.95
N LYS A 8 -7.53 11.94 6.21
CA LYS A 8 -7.91 13.25 6.74
C LYS A 8 -6.91 13.67 7.83
N ASN A 9 -6.56 14.94 7.85
CA ASN A 9 -5.60 15.52 8.79
C ASN A 9 -4.25 14.78 8.84
N VAL A 10 -3.67 14.50 7.66
CA VAL A 10 -2.40 13.80 7.51
C VAL A 10 -1.49 14.57 6.56
N LEU A 11 -0.26 14.87 6.98
CA LEU A 11 0.75 15.57 6.16
C LEU A 11 0.21 16.92 5.62
N SER A 12 0.09 17.07 4.30
CA SER A 12 -0.45 18.26 3.64
C SER A 12 -1.97 18.22 3.42
N PHE A 13 -2.65 17.17 3.86
CA PHE A 13 -4.08 16.98 3.68
C PHE A 13 -4.82 17.31 4.97
N LYS A 14 -5.50 18.46 5.02
CA LYS A 14 -6.35 18.85 6.13
C LYS A 14 -7.71 18.17 6.06
N GLU A 15 -8.37 18.37 4.94
CA GLU A 15 -9.71 17.87 4.70
C GLU A 15 -9.68 16.41 4.21
N GLU A 16 -10.81 15.75 4.30
CA GLU A 16 -11.00 14.43 3.73
C GLU A 16 -10.61 14.40 2.26
N THR A 17 -9.71 13.51 1.94
CA THR A 17 -9.21 13.31 0.57
C THR A 17 -9.32 11.84 0.21
N VAL A 18 -9.91 11.55 -0.93
CA VAL A 18 -10.19 10.17 -1.37
C VAL A 18 -9.48 9.89 -2.69
N LEU A 19 -8.68 8.83 -2.71
CA LEU A 19 -8.23 8.16 -3.93
C LEU A 19 -9.25 7.08 -4.26
N ASP A 20 -10.05 7.29 -5.33
CA ASP A 20 -11.11 6.37 -5.75
C ASP A 20 -10.69 5.64 -7.03
N MET A 21 -10.69 4.31 -6.98
CA MET A 21 -10.38 3.43 -8.11
C MET A 21 -11.65 2.94 -8.83
N THR A 22 -12.81 3.48 -8.49
CA THR A 22 -14.07 3.15 -9.19
C THR A 22 -14.07 3.78 -10.58
N ALA A 23 -14.36 2.98 -11.59
CA ALA A 23 -14.41 3.46 -12.98
C ALA A 23 -15.67 4.31 -13.25
N VAL A 24 -15.50 5.42 -13.91
CA VAL A 24 -16.62 6.26 -14.34
C VAL A 24 -17.35 5.58 -15.50
N GLN A 25 -18.61 5.17 -15.29
CA GLN A 25 -19.41 4.39 -16.25
C GLN A 25 -19.62 5.07 -17.61
N ALA A 26 -19.47 6.40 -17.69
CA ALA A 26 -19.61 7.16 -18.94
C ALA A 26 -18.45 6.93 -19.91
N TYR A 27 -17.26 6.53 -19.42
CA TYR A 27 -16.09 6.29 -20.22
C TYR A 27 -16.02 4.81 -20.60
N LYS A 28 -16.18 4.50 -21.89
CA LYS A 28 -16.14 3.14 -22.44
C LYS A 28 -14.84 2.81 -23.14
N GLU A 29 -13.89 3.74 -23.10
CA GLU A 29 -12.57 3.57 -23.70
C GLU A 29 -11.68 2.76 -22.75
N HIS A 30 -10.74 2.00 -23.32
CA HIS A 30 -9.75 1.22 -22.56
C HIS A 30 -10.34 0.18 -21.58
N GLU A 31 -11.29 -0.63 -22.04
CA GLU A 31 -11.89 -1.71 -21.22
C GLU A 31 -10.85 -2.68 -20.63
N SER A 32 -9.69 -2.85 -21.27
CA SER A 32 -8.57 -3.64 -20.76
C SER A 32 -7.99 -3.13 -19.44
N ASN A 33 -8.23 -1.84 -19.12
CA ASN A 33 -7.81 -1.22 -17.85
C ASN A 33 -8.85 -1.37 -16.73
N LEU A 34 -9.91 -2.13 -16.96
CA LEU A 34 -10.97 -2.34 -16.00
C LEU A 34 -10.90 -3.76 -15.40
N ILE A 35 -11.29 -3.84 -14.13
CA ILE A 35 -11.55 -5.09 -13.42
C ILE A 35 -13.05 -5.16 -13.18
N ASP A 36 -13.65 -6.28 -13.55
CA ASP A 36 -15.06 -6.57 -13.40
C ASP A 36 -15.24 -7.75 -12.41
N TYR A 37 -15.91 -7.51 -11.30
CA TYR A 37 -16.26 -8.50 -10.29
C TYR A 37 -17.71 -9.02 -10.46
N GLY A 38 -18.33 -8.74 -11.61
CA GLY A 38 -19.74 -9.12 -11.86
C GLY A 38 -20.74 -8.20 -11.14
N THR A 39 -20.31 -7.04 -10.67
CA THR A 39 -21.15 -6.00 -10.02
C THR A 39 -21.51 -4.90 -11.01
N LYS A 40 -22.33 -3.93 -10.56
CA LYS A 40 -22.62 -2.75 -11.38
C LYS A 40 -21.40 -1.84 -11.56
N GLU A 41 -20.49 -1.87 -10.62
CA GLU A 41 -19.28 -1.05 -10.59
C GLU A 41 -18.11 -1.85 -11.14
N LYS A 42 -17.29 -1.21 -11.94
CA LYS A 42 -15.99 -1.71 -12.41
C LYS A 42 -14.89 -0.86 -11.78
N PHE A 43 -13.72 -1.43 -11.67
CA PHE A 43 -12.61 -0.78 -10.98
C PHE A 43 -11.40 -0.60 -11.92
N LEU A 44 -10.63 0.46 -11.69
CA LEU A 44 -9.44 0.77 -12.47
C LEU A 44 -8.27 -0.14 -12.03
N ARG A 45 -7.52 -0.67 -13.00
CA ARG A 45 -6.24 -1.36 -12.74
C ARG A 45 -5.13 -0.38 -12.41
N VAL A 46 -5.17 0.81 -13.02
CA VAL A 46 -4.15 1.84 -12.94
C VAL A 46 -4.81 3.20 -12.81
N ALA A 47 -4.27 4.01 -11.91
CA ALA A 47 -4.57 5.44 -11.81
C ALA A 47 -3.25 6.22 -11.87
N ALA A 48 -3.22 7.29 -12.64
CA ALA A 48 -2.07 8.19 -12.71
C ALA A 48 -2.41 9.53 -12.05
N ILE A 49 -1.55 9.96 -11.12
CA ILE A 49 -1.74 11.19 -10.36
C ILE A 49 -0.78 12.25 -10.86
N TYR A 50 -1.35 13.32 -11.41
CA TYR A 50 -0.61 14.47 -11.91
C TYR A 50 -0.90 15.71 -11.06
N GLY A 51 0.04 16.63 -11.05
CA GLY A 51 -0.13 17.92 -10.37
C GLY A 51 1.15 18.74 -10.36
N ALA A 52 1.05 20.00 -10.03
CA ALA A 52 2.18 20.92 -9.89
C ALA A 52 3.15 20.45 -8.77
N ASN A 53 4.36 21.01 -8.75
CA ASN A 53 5.27 20.79 -7.64
C ASN A 53 4.63 21.29 -6.34
N ALA A 54 4.90 20.60 -5.24
CA ALA A 54 4.30 20.84 -3.92
C ALA A 54 2.77 20.66 -3.83
N SER A 55 2.12 19.99 -4.81
CA SER A 55 0.67 19.73 -4.79
C SER A 55 0.26 18.51 -3.91
N GLY A 56 1.17 17.92 -3.16
CA GLY A 56 0.86 16.80 -2.25
C GLY A 56 1.00 15.40 -2.85
N LYS A 57 1.45 15.23 -4.12
CA LYS A 57 1.59 13.89 -4.74
C LYS A 57 2.45 12.94 -3.91
N SER A 58 3.62 13.37 -3.49
CA SER A 58 4.52 12.58 -2.63
C SER A 58 3.93 12.34 -1.24
N ASN A 59 3.15 13.30 -0.72
CA ASN A 59 2.49 13.14 0.57
C ASN A 59 1.35 12.11 0.52
N LEU A 60 0.66 11.96 -0.62
CA LEU A 60 -0.31 10.87 -0.78
C LEU A 60 0.37 9.50 -0.71
N TYR A 61 1.50 9.34 -1.39
CA TYR A 61 2.33 8.14 -1.30
C TYR A 61 2.79 7.87 0.14
N LEU A 62 3.34 8.89 0.83
CA LEU A 62 3.77 8.77 2.22
C LEU A 62 2.61 8.42 3.15
N ALA A 63 1.41 8.95 2.90
CA ALA A 63 0.22 8.64 3.69
C ALA A 63 -0.18 7.16 3.59
N VAL A 64 -0.15 6.56 2.38
CA VAL A 64 -0.38 5.12 2.22
C VAL A 64 0.67 4.31 2.97
N ARG A 65 1.92 4.73 2.91
CA ARG A 65 3.02 4.09 3.62
C ARG A 65 2.85 4.18 5.13
N TYR A 66 2.50 5.34 5.68
CA TYR A 66 2.24 5.51 7.12
C TYR A 66 1.06 4.67 7.58
N PHE A 67 -0.02 4.62 6.78
CA PHE A 67 -1.14 3.74 7.04
C PHE A 67 -0.71 2.28 7.21
N GLN A 68 0.10 1.75 6.27
CA GLN A 68 0.62 0.38 6.36
C GLN A 68 1.58 0.21 7.54
N GLN A 69 2.47 1.18 7.79
CA GLN A 69 3.47 1.08 8.84
C GLN A 69 2.83 1.07 10.24
N ILE A 70 1.80 1.89 10.47
CA ILE A 70 1.04 1.87 11.72
C ILE A 70 0.42 0.48 11.95
N ILE A 71 -0.12 -0.15 10.91
CA ILE A 71 -0.69 -1.50 11.00
C ILE A 71 0.40 -2.54 11.32
N ILE A 72 1.56 -2.47 10.67
CA ILE A 72 2.68 -3.40 10.88
C ILE A 72 3.22 -3.28 12.31
N ASP A 73 3.47 -2.05 12.76
CA ASP A 73 4.19 -1.76 14.00
C ASP A 73 3.27 -1.61 15.22
N SER A 74 1.97 -1.65 15.04
CA SER A 74 0.97 -1.46 16.10
C SER A 74 1.12 -2.40 17.32
N LEU A 75 1.72 -3.58 17.13
CA LEU A 75 2.03 -4.54 18.20
C LEU A 75 3.51 -4.59 18.57
N ASN A 76 4.35 -3.82 17.88
CA ASN A 76 5.77 -3.82 18.19
C ASN A 76 6.00 -2.98 19.45
N SER A 77 6.47 -3.63 20.50
CA SER A 77 6.83 -3.00 21.77
C SER A 77 8.14 -2.19 21.65
N GLY A 78 8.24 -1.34 20.64
CA GLY A 78 9.34 -0.39 20.49
C GLY A 78 9.35 0.65 21.60
N MET A 79 10.40 1.47 21.68
CA MET A 79 10.47 2.57 22.68
C MET A 79 9.40 3.64 22.43
N VAL A 80 8.88 3.73 21.20
CA VAL A 80 7.84 4.67 20.79
C VAL A 80 6.71 3.90 20.11
N PRO A 81 5.45 4.09 20.51
CA PRO A 81 4.31 3.51 19.81
C PRO A 81 4.25 3.98 18.34
N ALA A 82 3.87 3.08 17.43
CA ALA A 82 3.78 3.40 15.99
C ALA A 82 2.87 4.59 15.70
N ILE A 83 1.73 4.69 16.40
CA ILE A 83 0.81 5.84 16.27
C ILE A 83 1.50 7.17 16.56
N LYS A 84 2.42 7.21 17.52
CA LYS A 84 3.16 8.44 17.86
C LYS A 84 4.23 8.77 16.82
N GLU A 85 4.89 7.76 16.28
CA GLU A 85 5.94 7.94 15.27
C GLU A 85 5.37 8.47 13.95
N TYR A 86 4.19 7.96 13.55
CA TYR A 86 3.54 8.30 12.28
C TYR A 86 2.37 9.29 12.43
N TYR A 87 2.20 9.93 13.60
CA TYR A 87 1.25 11.02 13.77
C TYR A 87 1.86 12.32 13.26
N ILE A 88 1.55 12.66 12.01
CA ILE A 88 1.98 13.87 11.34
C ILE A 88 0.75 14.60 10.82
N PRO A 89 0.02 15.32 11.71
CA PRO A 89 -1.19 16.04 11.34
C PRO A 89 -0.86 17.25 10.45
N PHE A 90 -1.87 17.83 9.85
CA PHE A 90 -1.74 19.04 9.05
C PHE A 90 -1.17 20.19 9.87
N SER A 91 -0.05 20.77 9.39
CA SER A 91 0.83 21.63 10.21
C SER A 91 0.34 23.07 10.39
N PHE A 92 -0.67 23.53 9.63
CA PHE A 92 -1.12 24.93 9.67
C PHE A 92 -2.32 25.17 10.59
N GLU A 93 -2.46 24.37 11.66
CA GLU A 93 -3.48 24.52 12.68
C GLU A 93 -2.87 24.56 14.08
N GLU A 94 -3.42 25.41 14.95
CA GLU A 94 -2.97 25.53 16.35
C GLU A 94 -3.41 24.35 17.20
N HIS A 95 -4.56 23.72 16.87
CA HIS A 95 -5.09 22.56 17.55
C HIS A 95 -5.21 21.38 16.56
N HIS A 96 -4.45 20.34 16.83
CA HIS A 96 -4.47 19.17 15.98
C HIS A 96 -5.64 18.26 16.38
N GLU A 97 -6.57 18.06 15.45
CA GLU A 97 -7.58 17.01 15.50
C GLU A 97 -6.92 15.63 15.30
N ASN A 98 -7.65 14.56 15.56
CA ASN A 98 -7.18 13.22 15.23
C ASN A 98 -6.96 13.11 13.71
N SER A 99 -5.98 12.28 13.34
CA SER A 99 -5.78 11.86 11.96
C SER A 99 -6.63 10.63 11.66
N GLU A 100 -7.10 10.51 10.42
CA GLU A 100 -7.97 9.41 10.00
C GLU A 100 -7.49 8.79 8.71
N PHE A 101 -7.57 7.47 8.67
CA PHE A 101 -7.39 6.66 7.47
C PHE A 101 -8.55 5.70 7.29
N GLU A 102 -9.00 5.52 6.06
CA GLU A 102 -9.90 4.44 5.69
C GLU A 102 -9.49 3.82 4.35
N ILE A 103 -9.61 2.52 4.23
CA ILE A 103 -9.36 1.78 3.00
C ILE A 103 -10.54 0.86 2.70
N SER A 104 -10.93 0.81 1.43
CA SER A 104 -11.82 -0.22 0.91
C SER A 104 -11.06 -1.15 -0.02
N VAL A 105 -11.11 -2.44 0.26
CA VAL A 105 -10.44 -3.48 -0.54
C VAL A 105 -11.40 -4.63 -0.86
N ILE A 106 -11.28 -5.18 -2.07
CA ILE A 106 -12.00 -6.40 -2.45
C ILE A 106 -11.03 -7.57 -2.36
N THR A 107 -11.42 -8.60 -1.62
CA THR A 107 -10.76 -9.88 -1.59
C THR A 107 -11.81 -10.99 -1.58
N GLU A 108 -11.65 -12.01 -2.44
CA GLU A 108 -12.62 -13.05 -2.69
C GLU A 108 -14.00 -12.46 -3.11
N ASP A 109 -15.07 -12.84 -2.42
CA ASP A 109 -16.45 -12.40 -2.69
C ASP A 109 -16.88 -11.20 -1.83
N PHE A 110 -15.96 -10.56 -1.13
CA PHE A 110 -16.25 -9.50 -0.17
C PHE A 110 -15.47 -8.23 -0.44
N GLU A 111 -16.15 -7.10 -0.26
CA GLU A 111 -15.55 -5.80 -0.08
C GLU A 111 -15.42 -5.53 1.43
N TYR A 112 -14.22 -5.19 1.87
CA TYR A 112 -13.94 -4.82 3.26
C TYR A 112 -13.63 -3.35 3.31
N ARG A 113 -14.27 -2.63 4.26
CA ARG A 113 -13.98 -1.26 4.59
C ARG A 113 -13.37 -1.22 5.99
N TYR A 114 -12.10 -0.88 6.06
CA TYR A 114 -11.31 -0.81 7.28
C TYR A 114 -10.78 0.59 7.48
N GLY A 115 -10.88 1.13 8.68
CA GLY A 115 -10.33 2.44 9.00
C GLY A 115 -10.07 2.63 10.47
N TYR A 116 -9.32 3.69 10.78
CA TYR A 116 -9.07 4.11 12.14
C TYR A 116 -8.81 5.60 12.23
N GLU A 117 -9.16 6.15 13.40
CA GLU A 117 -8.92 7.51 13.82
C GLU A 117 -7.95 7.49 15.01
N TYR A 118 -6.89 8.29 14.97
CA TYR A 118 -5.81 8.22 15.94
C TYR A 118 -5.15 9.57 16.21
N ASN A 119 -4.46 9.67 17.34
CA ASN A 119 -3.53 10.74 17.67
C ASN A 119 -2.23 10.14 18.21
N ALA A 120 -1.35 11.00 18.75
CA ALA A 120 -0.05 10.55 19.27
C ALA A 120 -0.12 9.65 20.53
N GLU A 121 -1.30 9.48 21.14
CA GLU A 121 -1.46 8.82 22.43
C GLU A 121 -2.29 7.54 22.35
N TYR A 122 -3.35 7.53 21.51
CA TYR A 122 -4.26 6.39 21.43
C TYR A 122 -5.01 6.32 20.10
N ILE A 123 -5.61 5.16 19.84
CA ILE A 123 -6.57 4.95 18.76
C ILE A 123 -7.95 5.41 19.26
N ALA A 124 -8.47 6.50 18.68
CA ALA A 124 -9.74 7.11 19.09
C ALA A 124 -10.95 6.29 18.59
N ALA A 125 -10.88 5.82 17.34
CA ALA A 125 -11.86 4.93 16.73
C ALA A 125 -11.17 3.93 15.79
N GLU A 126 -11.79 2.77 15.58
CA GLU A 126 -11.36 1.78 14.60
C GLU A 126 -12.57 0.95 14.17
N TRP A 127 -12.68 0.65 12.88
CA TRP A 127 -13.81 -0.10 12.36
C TRP A 127 -13.39 -1.05 11.24
N LEU A 128 -14.14 -2.14 11.13
CA LEU A 128 -14.07 -3.08 10.01
C LEU A 128 -15.48 -3.54 9.64
N TYR A 129 -15.88 -3.23 8.42
CA TYR A 129 -17.12 -3.68 7.82
C TYR A 129 -16.84 -4.63 6.66
N ARG A 130 -17.79 -5.54 6.42
CA ARG A 130 -17.73 -6.49 5.32
C ARG A 130 -19.02 -6.43 4.52
N LYS A 131 -18.92 -6.17 3.22
CA LYS A 131 -20.03 -6.19 2.26
C LYS A 131 -19.89 -7.40 1.35
N ASN A 132 -20.91 -8.23 1.28
CA ASN A 132 -20.94 -9.35 0.33
C ASN A 132 -21.26 -8.80 -1.07
N MET A 133 -20.38 -9.05 -2.04
CA MET A 133 -20.46 -8.51 -3.40
C MET A 133 -21.68 -9.03 -4.17
N ASN A 134 -22.11 -10.28 -3.90
CA ASN A 134 -23.22 -10.90 -4.58
C ASN A 134 -24.59 -10.43 -4.06
N THR A 135 -24.71 -10.21 -2.74
CA THR A 135 -25.99 -9.86 -2.09
C THR A 135 -26.12 -8.39 -1.74
N GLY A 136 -25.00 -7.63 -1.75
CA GLY A 136 -24.92 -6.25 -1.32
C GLY A 136 -25.11 -6.03 0.20
N ARG A 137 -25.22 -7.09 1.00
CA ARG A 137 -25.43 -6.99 2.45
C ARG A 137 -24.13 -6.62 3.14
N THR A 138 -24.19 -5.57 3.96
CA THR A 138 -23.09 -5.15 4.84
C THR A 138 -23.27 -5.72 6.24
N SER A 139 -22.18 -6.12 6.88
CA SER A 139 -22.12 -6.57 8.27
C SER A 139 -20.92 -5.95 8.97
N THR A 140 -21.10 -5.59 10.22
CA THR A 140 -20.01 -5.15 11.10
C THR A 140 -19.17 -6.37 11.52
N ILE A 141 -17.86 -6.29 11.39
CA ILE A 141 -16.92 -7.25 11.99
C ILE A 141 -16.56 -6.76 13.38
N PHE A 142 -16.10 -5.50 13.50
CA PHE A 142 -15.96 -4.81 14.79
C PHE A 142 -16.04 -3.30 14.61
N GLU A 143 -16.33 -2.63 15.72
CA GLU A 143 -16.20 -1.19 15.91
C GLU A 143 -15.52 -0.92 17.24
N ARG A 144 -14.61 0.05 17.28
CA ARG A 144 -13.99 0.59 18.48
C ARG A 144 -14.34 2.07 18.58
N THR A 145 -14.85 2.50 19.69
CA THR A 145 -15.15 3.90 19.98
C THR A 145 -14.83 4.20 21.44
N SER A 146 -14.12 5.29 21.70
CA SER A 146 -13.76 5.71 23.06
C SER A 146 -13.16 4.59 23.92
N GLY A 147 -12.27 3.78 23.32
CA GLY A 147 -11.58 2.69 23.97
C GLY A 147 -12.38 1.38 24.15
N THR A 148 -13.67 1.38 23.81
CA THR A 148 -14.51 0.17 23.88
C THR A 148 -14.63 -0.48 22.49
N VAL A 149 -14.38 -1.81 22.42
CA VAL A 149 -14.54 -2.59 21.20
C VAL A 149 -15.84 -3.39 21.23
N GLU A 150 -16.62 -3.30 20.16
CA GLU A 150 -17.82 -4.11 19.93
C GLU A 150 -17.63 -5.03 18.75
N PHE A 151 -17.89 -6.33 18.93
CA PHE A 151 -17.73 -7.32 17.88
C PHE A 151 -19.05 -7.68 17.22
N GLY A 152 -19.05 -7.77 15.89
CA GLY A 152 -20.15 -8.28 15.12
C GLY A 152 -20.42 -9.77 15.37
N ALA A 153 -21.64 -10.22 15.06
CA ALA A 153 -22.10 -11.58 15.36
C ALA A 153 -21.19 -12.68 14.79
N SER A 154 -20.54 -12.43 13.65
CA SER A 154 -19.70 -13.43 12.97
C SER A 154 -18.40 -13.75 13.70
N VAL A 155 -17.88 -12.85 14.53
CA VAL A 155 -16.59 -13.00 15.22
C VAL A 155 -16.70 -12.91 16.73
N ARG A 156 -17.85 -12.48 17.27
CA ARG A 156 -18.05 -12.21 18.70
C ARG A 156 -17.63 -13.39 19.58
N LYS A 157 -18.05 -14.60 19.23
CA LYS A 157 -17.79 -15.80 20.05
C LYS A 157 -16.30 -16.02 20.32
N GLU A 158 -15.45 -15.72 19.31
CA GLU A 158 -14.02 -15.92 19.41
C GLU A 158 -13.28 -14.70 19.98
N CYS A 159 -13.78 -13.48 19.68
CA CYS A 159 -13.05 -12.26 19.96
C CYS A 159 -13.38 -11.64 21.33
N GLU A 160 -14.60 -11.84 21.85
CA GLU A 160 -15.06 -11.19 23.08
C GLU A 160 -14.18 -11.45 24.29
N VAL A 161 -13.57 -12.65 24.38
CA VAL A 161 -12.68 -13.05 25.48
C VAL A 161 -11.38 -12.26 25.55
N TYR A 162 -11.00 -11.60 24.46
CA TYR A 162 -9.77 -10.81 24.34
C TYR A 162 -10.01 -9.31 24.46
N LYS A 163 -11.25 -8.86 24.53
CA LYS A 163 -11.65 -7.45 24.45
C LYS A 163 -10.85 -6.55 25.39
N GLU A 164 -10.71 -6.94 26.66
CA GLU A 164 -10.01 -6.18 27.69
C GLU A 164 -8.47 -6.27 27.61
N GLN A 165 -7.95 -7.06 26.66
CA GLN A 165 -6.51 -7.26 26.48
C GLN A 165 -5.93 -6.38 25.36
N ILE A 166 -6.78 -5.64 24.65
CA ILE A 166 -6.35 -4.81 23.52
C ILE A 166 -5.86 -3.46 24.07
N PRO A 167 -4.56 -3.12 23.91
CA PRO A 167 -4.03 -1.84 24.38
C PRO A 167 -4.66 -0.65 23.62
N SER A 168 -4.64 0.53 24.23
CA SER A 168 -5.24 1.74 23.68
C SER A 168 -4.55 2.22 22.39
N GLU A 169 -3.26 1.98 22.29
CA GLU A 169 -2.40 2.34 21.17
C GLU A 169 -2.30 1.27 20.09
N THR A 170 -2.91 0.08 20.30
CA THR A 170 -2.83 -1.06 19.39
C THR A 170 -4.09 -1.18 18.55
N LEU A 171 -3.93 -1.39 17.25
CA LEU A 171 -5.03 -1.67 16.33
C LEU A 171 -5.62 -3.06 16.56
N VAL A 172 -6.95 -3.12 16.62
CA VAL A 172 -7.74 -4.36 16.76
C VAL A 172 -7.42 -5.33 15.63
N LEU A 173 -7.35 -4.83 14.38
CA LEU A 173 -6.97 -5.64 13.21
C LEU A 173 -5.65 -6.36 13.42
N THR A 174 -4.61 -5.63 13.84
CA THR A 174 -3.27 -6.17 14.04
C THR A 174 -3.22 -7.13 15.23
N PHE A 175 -3.92 -6.80 16.32
CA PHE A 175 -4.02 -7.66 17.49
C PHE A 175 -4.60 -9.04 17.13
N PHE A 176 -5.74 -9.07 16.44
CA PHE A 176 -6.39 -10.33 16.06
C PHE A 176 -5.69 -11.06 14.91
N ASN A 177 -4.98 -10.36 14.02
CA ASN A 177 -4.17 -11.00 13.00
C ASN A 177 -3.05 -11.89 13.57
N LYS A 178 -2.54 -11.58 14.76
CA LYS A 178 -1.50 -12.38 15.45
C LYS A 178 -2.05 -13.59 16.18
N LEU A 179 -3.35 -13.65 16.44
CA LEU A 179 -3.98 -14.77 17.13
C LEU A 179 -4.33 -15.90 16.16
N LYS A 180 -4.35 -17.12 16.67
CA LYS A 180 -4.83 -18.31 15.95
C LYS A 180 -6.34 -18.45 16.16
N LEU A 181 -7.12 -17.76 15.36
CA LEU A 181 -8.56 -17.82 15.37
C LEU A 181 -9.08 -18.79 14.28
N GLU A 182 -10.31 -19.30 14.44
CA GLU A 182 -11.03 -20.04 13.39
C GLU A 182 -11.42 -19.09 12.25
N THR A 183 -11.87 -17.86 12.60
CA THR A 183 -12.16 -16.83 11.59
C THR A 183 -10.91 -16.35 10.87
N THR A 184 -10.98 -16.25 9.56
CA THR A 184 -9.87 -15.79 8.71
C THR A 184 -9.95 -14.30 8.37
N VAL A 185 -11.04 -13.60 8.76
CA VAL A 185 -11.34 -12.24 8.30
C VAL A 185 -10.22 -11.24 8.60
N PHE A 186 -9.66 -11.26 9.82
CA PHE A 186 -8.58 -10.33 10.19
C PHE A 186 -7.32 -10.57 9.38
N ARG A 187 -6.98 -11.84 9.14
CA ARG A 187 -5.81 -12.23 8.34
C ARG A 187 -6.01 -11.88 6.87
N SER A 188 -7.20 -12.13 6.31
CA SER A 188 -7.49 -11.81 4.91
C SER A 188 -7.39 -10.32 4.64
N VAL A 189 -7.99 -9.48 5.51
CA VAL A 189 -7.91 -8.02 5.37
C VAL A 189 -6.49 -7.51 5.56
N TYR A 190 -5.80 -7.97 6.62
CA TYR A 190 -4.40 -7.61 6.88
C TYR A 190 -3.50 -7.97 5.68
N SER A 191 -3.62 -9.18 5.16
CA SER A 191 -2.81 -9.64 4.02
C SER A 191 -3.10 -8.84 2.76
N GLU A 192 -4.36 -8.51 2.47
CA GLU A 192 -4.72 -7.70 1.31
C GLU A 192 -4.12 -6.29 1.40
N ILE A 193 -4.18 -5.66 2.58
CA ILE A 193 -3.56 -4.35 2.81
C ILE A 193 -2.02 -4.42 2.66
N MET A 194 -1.40 -5.48 3.20
CA MET A 194 0.07 -5.62 3.13
C MET A 194 0.58 -6.05 1.76
N ASN A 195 -0.27 -6.67 0.93
CA ASN A 195 0.08 -7.02 -0.45
C ASN A 195 0.06 -5.80 -1.41
N MET A 196 -0.43 -4.66 -0.96
CA MET A 196 -0.28 -3.42 -1.74
C MET A 196 1.19 -3.02 -1.73
N LEU A 197 1.84 -3.09 -2.89
CA LEU A 197 3.22 -2.64 -3.03
C LEU A 197 3.24 -1.10 -3.02
N VAL A 198 3.92 -0.54 -2.03
CA VAL A 198 4.24 0.89 -1.96
C VAL A 198 5.70 1.07 -2.34
N VAL A 199 5.93 1.49 -3.59
CA VAL A 199 7.29 1.67 -4.11
C VAL A 199 7.92 2.92 -3.48
N PRO A 200 9.09 2.81 -2.84
CA PRO A 200 9.76 3.94 -2.22
C PRO A 200 10.07 5.05 -3.23
N THR A 201 10.10 6.29 -2.75
CA THR A 201 10.53 7.45 -3.55
C THR A 201 12.00 7.82 -3.30
N ASP A 202 12.64 7.14 -2.37
CA ASP A 202 14.04 7.35 -1.99
C ASP A 202 14.93 6.30 -2.68
N LEU A 203 15.97 6.77 -3.36
CA LEU A 203 16.95 5.90 -4.05
C LEU A 203 17.62 4.88 -3.10
N CYS A 204 17.76 5.19 -1.81
CA CYS A 204 18.33 4.25 -0.84
C CYS A 204 17.40 3.06 -0.57
N GLU A 205 16.10 3.30 -0.51
CA GLU A 205 15.10 2.23 -0.35
C GLU A 205 14.91 1.45 -1.66
N ASP A 206 14.89 2.15 -2.80
CA ASP A 206 14.85 1.57 -4.14
C ASP A 206 15.99 0.57 -4.33
N ARG A 207 17.18 0.92 -3.87
CA ARG A 207 18.37 0.06 -3.93
C ARG A 207 18.17 -1.24 -3.17
N GLY A 208 17.65 -1.19 -1.95
CA GLY A 208 17.40 -2.40 -1.15
C GLY A 208 16.38 -3.35 -1.77
N ILE A 209 15.37 -2.83 -2.46
CA ILE A 209 14.38 -3.64 -3.20
C ILE A 209 15.03 -4.28 -4.43
N LEU A 210 15.79 -3.49 -5.20
CA LEU A 210 16.50 -4.00 -6.37
C LEU A 210 17.49 -5.10 -6.00
N GLU A 211 18.33 -4.88 -4.99
CA GLU A 211 19.31 -5.88 -4.54
C GLU A 211 18.66 -7.19 -4.08
N ARG A 212 17.43 -7.11 -3.57
CA ARG A 212 16.72 -8.29 -3.07
C ARG A 212 15.97 -9.08 -4.15
N PHE A 213 15.35 -8.41 -5.10
CA PHE A 213 14.41 -9.07 -6.02
C PHE A 213 14.87 -9.10 -7.48
N LEU A 214 15.65 -8.12 -7.92
CA LEU A 214 16.09 -8.04 -9.31
C LEU A 214 16.94 -9.24 -9.78
N PRO A 215 17.82 -9.85 -8.95
CA PRO A 215 18.54 -11.04 -9.35
C PRO A 215 17.63 -12.18 -9.80
N ASP A 216 16.59 -12.48 -9.01
CA ASP A 216 15.63 -13.54 -9.32
C ASP A 216 14.86 -13.22 -10.62
N VAL A 217 14.51 -11.97 -10.84
CA VAL A 217 13.83 -11.51 -12.07
C VAL A 217 14.76 -11.66 -13.29
N ILE A 218 16.06 -11.31 -13.16
CA ILE A 218 17.04 -11.49 -14.23
C ILE A 218 17.23 -12.98 -14.55
N ASP A 219 17.27 -13.83 -13.54
CA ASP A 219 17.48 -15.27 -13.74
C ASP A 219 16.25 -15.97 -14.35
N LEU A 220 15.05 -15.61 -13.90
CA LEU A 220 13.82 -16.33 -14.23
C LEU A 220 13.04 -15.69 -15.39
N GLU A 221 13.02 -14.37 -15.49
CA GLU A 221 12.16 -13.62 -16.40
C GLU A 221 12.88 -12.53 -17.22
N LYS A 222 14.20 -12.64 -17.40
CA LYS A 222 15.01 -11.67 -18.12
C LYS A 222 14.41 -11.23 -19.46
N GLY A 223 13.84 -12.18 -20.22
CA GLY A 223 13.23 -11.88 -21.52
C GLY A 223 12.07 -10.89 -21.42
N LYS A 224 11.19 -11.07 -20.46
CA LYS A 224 10.05 -10.15 -20.22
C LYS A 224 10.52 -8.80 -19.70
N LEU A 225 11.51 -8.79 -18.80
CA LEU A 225 12.11 -7.55 -18.31
C LEU A 225 12.72 -6.76 -19.46
N MET A 226 13.47 -7.41 -20.36
CA MET A 226 14.09 -6.74 -21.51
C MET A 226 13.06 -6.24 -22.53
N GLU A 227 11.99 -6.98 -22.75
CA GLU A 227 10.87 -6.52 -23.58
C GLU A 227 10.23 -5.25 -23.00
N PHE A 228 9.97 -5.26 -21.69
CA PHE A 228 9.43 -4.11 -20.97
C PHE A 228 10.39 -2.90 -21.03
N LEU A 229 11.68 -3.07 -20.72
CA LEU A 229 12.69 -2.01 -20.75
C LEU A 229 12.87 -1.44 -22.15
N THR A 230 12.79 -2.26 -23.18
CA THR A 230 12.85 -1.82 -24.56
C THR A 230 11.62 -0.97 -24.94
N ALA A 231 10.47 -1.28 -24.37
CA ALA A 231 9.23 -0.53 -24.64
C ALA A 231 9.21 0.87 -24.01
N ILE A 232 9.87 1.04 -22.84
CA ILE A 232 9.90 2.31 -22.09
C ILE A 232 11.17 3.14 -22.32
N ASP A 233 12.30 2.47 -22.56
CA ASP A 233 13.61 3.09 -22.81
C ASP A 233 14.36 2.29 -23.87
N ALA A 234 14.31 2.74 -25.09
CA ALA A 234 14.98 2.10 -26.25
C ALA A 234 16.51 2.10 -26.14
N GLY A 235 17.11 2.74 -25.12
CA GLY A 235 18.55 2.80 -24.91
C GLY A 235 19.14 1.49 -24.39
N ILE A 236 18.44 0.82 -23.48
CA ILE A 236 18.95 -0.39 -22.78
C ILE A 236 18.81 -1.61 -23.69
N LYS A 237 19.90 -2.35 -23.87
CA LYS A 237 20.00 -3.56 -24.70
C LYS A 237 20.14 -4.84 -23.91
N ASP A 238 20.66 -4.74 -22.68
CA ASP A 238 20.82 -5.86 -21.77
C ASP A 238 20.95 -5.37 -20.34
N ILE A 239 20.60 -6.24 -19.37
CA ILE A 239 20.85 -6.04 -17.96
C ILE A 239 21.43 -7.32 -17.38
N SER A 240 22.41 -7.18 -16.50
CA SER A 240 23.06 -8.29 -15.80
C SER A 240 23.29 -7.95 -14.34
N CYS A 241 23.42 -8.97 -13.51
CA CYS A 241 23.86 -8.83 -12.14
C CYS A 241 25.04 -9.77 -11.86
N ASP A 242 25.98 -9.28 -11.06
CA ASP A 242 27.12 -10.03 -10.56
C ASP A 242 27.15 -9.90 -9.03
N ASP A 243 27.41 -11.01 -8.33
CA ASP A 243 27.70 -10.99 -6.88
C ASP A 243 29.22 -10.86 -6.68
N ARG A 244 29.66 -9.64 -6.37
CA ARG A 244 31.07 -9.37 -6.08
C ARG A 244 31.22 -8.93 -4.63
N ASP A 245 32.01 -9.66 -3.87
CA ASP A 245 32.37 -9.33 -2.49
C ASP A 245 31.14 -9.08 -1.57
N LYS A 246 30.07 -9.88 -1.74
CA LYS A 246 28.80 -9.74 -1.02
C LYS A 246 28.02 -8.45 -1.32
N ARG A 247 28.28 -7.83 -2.47
CA ARG A 247 27.49 -6.73 -3.02
C ARG A 247 26.98 -7.13 -4.39
N MET A 248 25.69 -6.91 -4.61
CA MET A 248 25.08 -7.08 -5.93
C MET A 248 25.44 -5.86 -6.79
N GLU A 249 26.12 -6.12 -7.91
CA GLU A 249 26.39 -5.11 -8.92
C GLU A 249 25.48 -5.35 -10.12
N PHE A 250 24.71 -4.35 -10.49
CA PHE A 250 23.84 -4.42 -11.66
C PHE A 250 24.41 -3.57 -12.77
N THR A 251 24.51 -4.16 -13.95
CA THR A 251 25.06 -3.50 -15.12
C THR A 251 24.03 -3.46 -16.26
N THR A 252 23.79 -2.29 -16.81
CA THR A 252 23.03 -2.09 -18.04
C THR A 252 23.95 -1.97 -19.24
N THR A 253 23.52 -2.47 -20.39
CA THR A 253 24.25 -2.38 -21.65
C THR A 253 23.53 -1.47 -22.62
N HIS A 254 24.25 -0.53 -23.17
CA HIS A 254 23.78 0.39 -24.20
C HIS A 254 24.52 0.21 -25.51
N MET A 255 23.90 0.62 -26.63
CA MET A 255 24.57 0.68 -27.92
C MET A 255 24.84 2.13 -28.29
N GLY A 256 26.11 2.48 -28.47
CA GLY A 256 26.50 3.78 -28.98
C GLY A 256 26.17 3.97 -30.46
N LYS A 257 26.23 5.20 -30.95
CA LYS A 257 26.10 5.53 -32.38
C LYS A 257 27.17 4.88 -33.25
N ASP A 258 28.29 4.58 -32.63
CA ASP A 258 29.45 3.84 -33.22
C ASP A 258 29.27 2.32 -33.28
N LYS A 259 28.07 1.83 -32.82
CA LYS A 259 27.73 0.40 -32.67
C LYS A 259 28.56 -0.35 -31.62
N ASN A 260 29.29 0.36 -30.78
CA ASN A 260 29.98 -0.24 -29.65
C ASN A 260 29.02 -0.42 -28.47
N ARG A 261 29.34 -1.42 -27.63
CA ARG A 261 28.59 -1.64 -26.36
C ARG A 261 29.22 -0.81 -25.26
N TYR A 262 28.36 -0.13 -24.50
CA TYR A 262 28.73 0.64 -23.32
C TYR A 262 28.01 0.04 -22.11
N PHE A 263 28.76 -0.10 -21.04
CA PHE A 263 28.25 -0.68 -19.78
C PHE A 263 28.17 0.41 -18.75
N LEU A 264 26.98 0.55 -18.14
CA LEU A 264 26.71 1.51 -17.08
C LEU A 264 26.27 0.77 -15.83
N ASP A 265 26.63 1.30 -14.67
CA ASP A 265 26.00 0.90 -13.42
C ASP A 265 24.51 1.26 -13.46
N LEU A 266 23.64 0.35 -13.03
CA LEU A 266 22.18 0.55 -13.02
C LEU A 266 21.80 1.84 -12.30
N TYR A 267 22.49 2.18 -11.20
CA TYR A 267 22.21 3.39 -10.43
C TYR A 267 22.67 4.69 -11.11
N SER A 268 23.36 4.57 -12.24
CA SER A 268 23.67 5.70 -13.14
C SER A 268 22.61 5.95 -14.20
N GLU A 269 21.61 5.07 -14.29
CA GLU A 269 20.45 5.27 -15.17
C GLU A 269 19.53 6.39 -14.66
N SER A 270 18.59 6.80 -15.51
CA SER A 270 17.61 7.79 -15.10
C SER A 270 16.75 7.25 -13.93
N GLU A 271 16.32 8.15 -13.04
CA GLU A 271 15.40 7.80 -11.94
C GLU A 271 14.12 7.14 -12.47
N GLY A 272 13.62 7.58 -13.63
CA GLY A 272 12.48 6.97 -14.29
C GLY A 272 12.73 5.53 -14.72
N THR A 273 13.92 5.22 -15.21
CA THR A 273 14.33 3.85 -15.58
C THR A 273 14.37 2.96 -14.36
N ILE A 274 15.01 3.41 -13.28
CA ILE A 274 15.10 2.67 -12.01
C ILE A 274 13.70 2.37 -11.44
N LYS A 275 12.83 3.38 -11.38
CA LYS A 275 11.44 3.21 -10.92
C LYS A 275 10.61 2.30 -11.82
N SER A 276 10.87 2.30 -13.11
CA SER A 276 10.19 1.39 -14.03
C SER A 276 10.58 -0.06 -13.78
N ILE A 277 11.85 -0.34 -13.48
CA ILE A 277 12.31 -1.68 -13.10
C ILE A 277 11.65 -2.12 -11.79
N LEU A 278 11.55 -1.23 -10.80
CA LEU A 278 10.85 -1.50 -9.54
C LEU A 278 9.36 -1.82 -9.73
N LEU A 279 8.70 -1.20 -10.71
CA LEU A 279 7.32 -1.49 -11.05
C LEU A 279 7.15 -2.83 -11.78
N PHE A 280 8.22 -3.32 -12.43
CA PHE A 280 8.21 -4.62 -13.09
C PHE A 280 8.39 -5.78 -12.09
N ILE A 281 9.20 -5.58 -11.04
CA ILE A 281 9.43 -6.53 -9.94
C ILE A 281 8.14 -6.77 -9.13
#